data_981a1a78d92973941aa63da1b9b53720
#
_entry.id   981a1a78d92973941aa63da1b9b53720
#
_cell.length_a   1.000
_cell.length_b   1.000
_cell.length_c   1.000
_cell.angle_alpha   90.00
_cell.angle_beta   90.00
_cell.angle_gamma   90.00
#
_symmetry.space_group_name_H-M   'P 1'
#
loop_
_entity.id
_entity.type
_entity.pdbx_description
1 polymer ?
#
loop_
_entity_poly.entity_id
_entity_poly.type
_entity_poly.pdbx_seq_one_letter_code
_entity_poly.pdbx_strand_id
1 'polypeptide(L)' 'MSKSERIRSVVNSTLGKVTKKDILTKCPDISTAMVEMVLKSMLDEGLIRKVGGGRATAYVRND' A
#
# COMPACT_ATOMS: atom_id res chain seq x y z
N MET A 1 -7.94 0.85 15.78
CA MET A 1 -7.53 0.32 14.47
C MET A 1 -6.03 0.04 14.49
N SER A 2 -5.61 -1.14 14.05
CA SER A 2 -4.19 -1.50 14.02
C SER A 2 -3.46 -0.74 12.91
N LYS A 3 -2.12 -0.71 12.98
CA LYS A 3 -1.32 -0.07 11.94
C LYS A 3 -1.54 -0.74 10.59
N SER A 4 -1.64 -2.07 10.56
CA SER A 4 -1.89 -2.79 9.32
C SER A 4 -3.27 -2.46 8.74
N GLU A 5 -4.29 -2.32 9.58
CA GLU A 5 -5.62 -1.91 9.12
C GLU A 5 -5.62 -0.48 8.58
N ARG A 6 -4.84 0.40 9.18
CA ARG A 6 -4.71 1.78 8.70
C ARG A 6 -4.09 1.82 7.30
N ILE A 7 -3.06 1.02 7.07
CA ILE A 7 -2.42 0.90 5.76
C ILE A 7 -3.42 0.37 4.73
N ARG A 8 -4.14 -0.69 5.08
CA ARG A 8 -5.15 -1.29 4.20
C ARG A 8 -6.25 -0.28 3.87
N SER A 9 -6.65 0.52 4.86
CA SER A 9 -7.66 1.56 4.67
C SER A 9 -7.20 2.63 3.69
N VAL A 10 -5.94 3.06 3.78
CA VAL A 10 -5.36 4.04 2.85
C VAL A 10 -5.40 3.49 1.42
N VAL A 11 -4.96 2.25 1.23
CA VAL A 11 -4.96 1.61 -0.08
C VAL A 11 -6.38 1.50 -0.63
N ASN A 12 -7.32 1.06 0.20
CA ASN A 12 -8.71 0.85 -0.22
C ASN A 12 -9.45 2.15 -0.53
N SER A 13 -9.06 3.25 0.10
CA SER A 13 -9.72 4.55 -0.13
C SER A 13 -9.05 5.38 -1.22
N THR A 14 -7.89 4.96 -1.71
CA THR A 14 -7.21 5.68 -2.78
C THR A 14 -7.75 5.24 -4.13
N LEU A 15 -8.17 6.20 -4.94
CA LEU A 15 -8.61 5.93 -6.30
C LEU A 15 -7.38 5.92 -7.22
N GLY A 16 -7.25 4.88 -8.02
CA GLY A 16 -6.12 4.73 -8.93
C GLY A 16 -4.87 4.20 -8.21
N LYS A 17 -3.72 4.72 -8.58
CA LYS A 17 -2.44 4.23 -8.08
C LYS A 17 -2.09 4.78 -6.70
N VAL A 18 -1.52 3.94 -5.87
CA VAL A 18 -0.96 4.35 -4.58
C VAL A 18 0.49 3.89 -4.50
N THR A 19 1.36 4.74 -4.02
CA THR A 19 2.77 4.39 -3.81
C THR A 19 3.04 4.20 -2.33
N LYS A 20 4.16 3.56 -2.04
CA LYS A 20 4.65 3.43 -0.67
C LYS A 20 4.81 4.80 0.00
N LYS A 21 5.32 5.77 -0.76
CA LYS A 21 5.49 7.14 -0.29
C LYS A 21 4.16 7.78 0.10
N ASP A 22 3.11 7.53 -0.69
CA ASP A 22 1.78 8.06 -0.39
C ASP A 22 1.26 7.53 0.95
N ILE A 23 1.47 6.24 1.20
CA ILE A 23 1.06 5.61 2.45
C ILE A 23 1.84 6.20 3.62
N LEU A 24 3.16 6.34 3.47
CA LEU A 24 4.01 6.91 4.51
C LEU A 24 3.66 8.35 4.83
N THR A 25 3.26 9.12 3.83
CA THR A 25 2.82 10.50 4.01
C THR A 25 1.54 10.56 4.85
N LYS A 26 0.61 9.65 4.61
CA LYS A 26 -0.66 9.59 5.35
C LYS A 26 -0.53 8.94 6.72
N CYS A 27 0.49 8.11 6.89
CA CYS A 27 0.73 7.37 8.13
C CYS A 27 2.16 7.60 8.60
N PRO A 28 2.52 8.82 9.01
CA PRO A 28 3.91 9.13 9.33
C PRO A 28 4.46 8.40 10.57
N ASP A 29 3.58 7.86 11.39
CA ASP A 29 3.96 7.08 12.57
C ASP A 29 4.20 5.59 12.28
N ILE A 30 3.99 5.17 11.04
CA ILE A 30 4.18 3.78 10.64
C ILE A 30 5.50 3.65 9.90
N SER A 31 6.28 2.62 10.23
CA SER A 31 7.58 2.40 9.62
C SER A 31 7.45 1.91 8.17
N THR A 32 8.49 2.18 7.38
CA THR A 32 8.57 1.69 6.00
C THR A 32 8.48 0.16 5.95
N ALA A 33 9.13 -0.52 6.88
CA ALA A 33 9.11 -1.98 6.94
C ALA A 33 7.68 -2.52 7.13
N MET A 34 6.89 -1.87 7.98
CA MET A 34 5.50 -2.28 8.20
C MET A 34 4.67 -2.07 6.93
N VAL A 35 4.86 -0.93 6.25
CA VAL A 35 4.16 -0.65 5.00
C VAL A 35 4.49 -1.71 3.95
N GLU A 36 5.77 -2.05 3.80
CA GLU A 36 6.20 -3.07 2.84
C GLU A 36 5.59 -4.43 3.17
N MET A 37 5.56 -4.80 4.44
CA MET A 37 5.01 -6.07 4.88
C MET A 37 3.51 -6.17 4.56
N VAL A 38 2.76 -5.12 4.84
CA VAL A 38 1.31 -5.10 4.59
C VAL A 38 1.02 -5.12 3.09
N LEU A 39 1.78 -4.35 2.31
CA LEU A 39 1.61 -4.36 0.84
C LEU A 39 1.90 -5.74 0.27
N LYS A 40 2.94 -6.40 0.76
CA LYS A 40 3.26 -7.76 0.33
C LYS A 40 2.14 -8.74 0.66
N SER A 41 1.57 -8.64 1.86
CA SER A 41 0.42 -9.47 2.25
C SER A 41 -0.76 -9.23 1.32
N MET A 42 -1.05 -7.98 0.99
CA MET A 42 -2.16 -7.66 0.10
C MET A 42 -1.93 -8.19 -1.32
N LEU A 43 -0.68 -8.16 -1.79
CA LEU A 43 -0.30 -8.75 -3.07
C LEU A 43 -0.52 -10.27 -3.06
N ASP A 44 -0.08 -10.93 -1.99
CA ASP A 44 -0.22 -12.38 -1.84
C ASP A 44 -1.69 -12.79 -1.75
N GLU A 45 -2.53 -11.96 -1.16
CA GLU A 45 -3.97 -12.20 -1.05
C GLU A 45 -4.71 -11.88 -2.35
N GLY A 46 -4.05 -11.27 -3.34
CA GLY A 46 -4.66 -10.90 -4.60
C GLY A 46 -5.54 -9.66 -4.53
N LEU A 47 -5.43 -8.87 -3.47
CA LEU A 47 -6.25 -7.68 -3.28
C LEU A 47 -5.74 -6.48 -4.08
N ILE A 48 -4.45 -6.45 -4.36
CA ILE A 48 -3.81 -5.40 -5.14
C ILE A 48 -2.81 -6.03 -6.09
N ARG A 49 -2.36 -5.23 -7.07
CA ARG A 49 -1.29 -5.65 -7.97
C ARG A 49 -0.29 -4.52 -8.11
N LYS A 50 0.93 -4.89 -8.42
CA LYS A 50 2.02 -3.95 -8.63
C LYS A 50 2.01 -3.48 -10.08
N VAL A 51 2.12 -2.18 -10.29
CA VAL A 51 2.20 -1.57 -11.62
C VAL A 51 3.41 -0.67 -11.71
N GLY A 52 3.92 -0.46 -12.92
CA GLY A 52 5.12 0.31 -13.15
C GLY A 52 6.35 -0.54 -12.87
N GLY A 53 7.52 0.03 -13.04
CA GLY A 53 8.77 -0.66 -12.82
C GLY A 53 9.86 0.28 -12.32
N GLY A 54 10.95 -0.28 -11.80
CA GLY A 54 12.07 0.49 -11.30
C GLY A 54 11.64 1.44 -10.20
N ARG A 55 11.90 2.73 -10.39
CA ARG A 55 11.63 3.75 -9.37
C ARG A 55 10.17 4.12 -9.23
N ALA A 56 9.36 3.82 -10.23
CA ALA A 56 7.97 4.26 -10.30
C ALA A 56 7.00 3.16 -9.92
N THR A 57 7.38 2.27 -9.03
CA THR A 57 6.51 1.19 -8.56
C THR A 57 5.31 1.75 -7.81
N ALA A 58 4.14 1.36 -8.23
CA ALA A 58 2.89 1.73 -7.58
C ALA A 58 2.01 0.49 -7.43
N TYR A 59 0.91 0.64 -6.75
CA TYR A 59 -0.02 -0.46 -6.49
C TYR A 59 -1.43 0.00 -6.85
N VAL A 60 -2.22 -0.90 -7.41
CA VAL A 60 -3.64 -0.64 -7.72
C VAL A 60 -4.48 -1.78 -7.18
N ARG A 61 -5.71 -1.48 -6.82
CA ARG A 61 -6.63 -2.52 -6.35
C ARG A 61 -7.03 -3.44 -7.49
N ASN A 62 -7.19 -4.72 -7.16
CA ASN A 62 -7.70 -5.74 -8.08
C ASN A 62 -9.23 -5.83 -7.92
N ASP A 63 -9.90 -4.89 -8.49
CA ASP A 63 -11.38 -4.88 -8.44
C ASP A 63 -11.98 -5.64 -9.61
#